data_f602cd3b76ee35ad4dad9e84d9d32a19
#
_entry.id   f602cd3b76ee35ad4dad9e84d9d32a19
#
_cell.length_a   1.000
_cell.length_b   1.000
_cell.length_c   1.000
_cell.angle_alpha   90.00
_cell.angle_beta   90.00
_cell.angle_gamma   90.00
#
_symmetry.space_group_name_H-M   'P 1'
#
loop_
_entity.id
_entity.type
_entity.pdbx_description
1 polymer ?
#
loop_
_entity_poly.entity_id
_entity_poly.type
_entity_poly.pdbx_seq_one_letter_code
_entity_poly.pdbx_strand_id
1 'polypeptide(L)'
;MVKKKLATALMLSSFATLAVASDFANDLLQGDERSACEAILCLSSNARPNECAPSIHRYFSIKHKKLGDTLRARRDFLNMCPAKNEQGMPELIDAIANGAGRCDAKELNRMMRYPSWGKICEQKTYRARNGRTYTVEENCREGMKFKVRPDKPQYCKSYHDHGWTNVSDSVRYVGEENNGGRWVDVRQ
;
A
#
# COMPACT_ATOMS: atom_id res chain seq x y z
N MET A 1 -85.99 8.41 -29.28
CA MET A 1 -85.00 8.52 -28.18
C MET A 1 -84.08 7.32 -28.16
N VAL A 2 -82.92 7.48 -28.75
CA VAL A 2 -81.96 6.39 -28.92
C VAL A 2 -80.78 6.67 -27.97
N LYS A 3 -80.58 5.86 -26.94
CA LYS A 3 -79.47 5.94 -26.01
C LYS A 3 -78.28 5.16 -26.62
N LYS A 4 -77.22 5.91 -27.01
CA LYS A 4 -75.94 5.34 -27.42
C LYS A 4 -75.15 4.98 -26.18
N LYS A 5 -74.77 3.67 -26.03
CA LYS A 5 -73.83 3.20 -25.05
C LYS A 5 -72.42 3.30 -25.64
N LEU A 6 -71.58 4.14 -25.04
CA LEU A 6 -70.15 4.18 -25.30
C LEU A 6 -69.50 3.02 -24.52
N ALA A 7 -68.84 2.11 -25.22
CA ALA A 7 -67.98 1.11 -24.64
C ALA A 7 -66.54 1.65 -24.65
N THR A 8 -65.98 1.91 -23.50
CA THR A 8 -64.59 2.33 -23.34
C THR A 8 -63.71 1.09 -23.24
N ALA A 9 -62.94 0.82 -24.30
CA ALA A 9 -61.91 -0.23 -24.28
C ALA A 9 -60.67 0.27 -23.53
N LEU A 10 -60.35 -0.34 -22.37
CA LEU A 10 -59.07 -0.12 -21.67
C LEU A 10 -58.02 -0.99 -22.38
N MET A 11 -57.10 -0.37 -23.05
CA MET A 11 -55.85 -1.01 -23.52
C MET A 11 -54.91 -1.12 -22.35
N LEU A 12 -54.70 -2.35 -21.83
CA LEU A 12 -53.57 -2.67 -20.94
C LEU A 12 -52.32 -2.79 -21.82
N SER A 13 -51.50 -1.76 -21.84
CA SER A 13 -50.14 -1.85 -22.36
C SER A 13 -49.23 -2.44 -21.27
N SER A 14 -48.98 -3.77 -21.37
CA SER A 14 -47.98 -4.45 -20.58
C SER A 14 -46.57 -3.96 -20.99
N PHE A 15 -45.98 -3.10 -20.22
CA PHE A 15 -44.56 -2.81 -20.36
C PHE A 15 -43.73 -4.00 -19.90
N ALA A 16 -43.24 -4.78 -20.85
CA ALA A 16 -42.19 -5.76 -20.64
C ALA A 16 -40.84 -5.02 -20.51
N THR A 17 -40.51 -4.56 -19.29
CA THR A 17 -39.17 -4.07 -18.94
C THR A 17 -38.46 -5.12 -18.08
N LEU A 18 -38.02 -6.20 -18.70
CA LEU A 18 -37.20 -7.21 -18.06
C LEU A 18 -36.26 -7.82 -19.09
N ALA A 19 -35.10 -7.18 -19.33
CA ALA A 19 -33.93 -7.89 -19.89
C ALA A 19 -32.67 -7.02 -20.05
N VAL A 20 -32.37 -6.08 -19.13
CA VAL A 20 -31.04 -5.42 -19.15
C VAL A 20 -30.25 -5.59 -17.86
N ALA A 21 -30.76 -6.35 -16.90
CA ALA A 21 -30.04 -6.59 -15.64
C ALA A 21 -29.04 -7.77 -15.72
N SER A 22 -29.14 -8.64 -16.70
CA SER A 22 -28.29 -9.82 -16.84
C SER A 22 -26.95 -9.56 -17.54
N ASP A 23 -26.87 -8.54 -18.40
CA ASP A 23 -25.63 -8.21 -19.10
C ASP A 23 -24.65 -7.43 -18.20
N PHE A 24 -25.14 -6.60 -17.28
CA PHE A 24 -24.31 -5.90 -16.32
C PHE A 24 -23.65 -6.84 -15.28
N ALA A 25 -24.28 -7.96 -14.96
CA ALA A 25 -23.72 -8.92 -14.01
C ALA A 25 -22.55 -9.74 -14.58
N ASN A 26 -22.48 -9.90 -15.90
CA ASN A 26 -21.40 -10.61 -16.59
C ASN A 26 -20.17 -9.72 -16.85
N ASP A 27 -20.30 -8.42 -16.79
CA ASP A 27 -19.21 -7.45 -17.02
C ASP A 27 -18.45 -7.08 -15.72
N LEU A 28 -18.89 -7.59 -14.56
CA LEU A 28 -18.21 -7.40 -13.30
C LEU A 28 -17.04 -8.38 -13.18
N LEU A 29 -15.84 -7.83 -12.99
CA LEU A 29 -14.64 -8.61 -12.68
C LEU A 29 -14.91 -9.54 -11.50
N GLN A 30 -14.45 -10.80 -11.61
CA GLN A 30 -14.62 -11.82 -10.57
C GLN A 30 -13.30 -12.50 -10.22
N GLY A 31 -13.26 -13.15 -9.05
CA GLY A 31 -12.12 -13.96 -8.64
C GLY A 31 -10.80 -13.18 -8.56
N ASP A 32 -9.75 -13.77 -9.12
CA ASP A 32 -8.39 -13.19 -9.05
C ASP A 32 -8.23 -11.94 -9.93
N GLU A 33 -8.97 -11.77 -11.01
CA GLU A 33 -8.95 -10.56 -11.85
C GLU A 33 -9.45 -9.35 -11.05
N ARG A 34 -10.59 -9.49 -10.39
CA ARG A 34 -11.13 -8.46 -9.50
C ARG A 34 -10.15 -8.14 -8.37
N SER A 35 -9.66 -9.18 -7.69
CA SER A 35 -8.73 -9.04 -6.59
C SER A 35 -7.42 -8.36 -7.00
N ALA A 36 -6.94 -8.60 -8.22
CA ALA A 36 -5.75 -7.95 -8.77
C ALA A 36 -5.97 -6.45 -9.01
N CYS A 37 -7.10 -6.05 -9.62
CA CYS A 37 -7.43 -4.65 -9.82
C CYS A 37 -7.62 -3.91 -8.47
N GLU A 38 -8.33 -4.52 -7.53
CA GLU A 38 -8.49 -3.98 -6.17
C GLU A 38 -7.15 -3.85 -5.45
N ALA A 39 -6.25 -4.86 -5.57
CA ALA A 39 -4.92 -4.80 -4.97
C ALA A 39 -4.09 -3.65 -5.54
N ILE A 40 -4.14 -3.40 -6.86
CA ILE A 40 -3.47 -2.25 -7.47
C ILE A 40 -3.95 -0.95 -6.84
N LEU A 41 -5.28 -0.73 -6.77
CA LEU A 41 -5.87 0.48 -6.20
C LEU A 41 -5.50 0.66 -4.72
N CYS A 42 -5.66 -0.41 -3.94
CA CYS A 42 -5.42 -0.40 -2.50
C CYS A 42 -3.94 -0.24 -2.12
N LEU A 43 -3.02 -0.78 -2.93
CA LEU A 43 -1.59 -0.65 -2.70
C LEU A 43 -1.02 0.66 -3.24
N SER A 44 -1.70 1.33 -4.16
CA SER A 44 -1.32 2.66 -4.65
C SER A 44 -1.70 3.78 -3.68
N SER A 45 -2.51 3.51 -2.66
CA SER A 45 -3.02 4.50 -1.73
C SER A 45 -2.55 4.27 -0.29
N ASN A 46 -2.35 5.36 0.44
CA ASN A 46 -2.19 5.36 1.90
C ASN A 46 -3.53 5.08 2.62
N ALA A 47 -4.64 5.57 2.06
CA ALA A 47 -5.97 5.28 2.57
C ALA A 47 -6.33 3.83 2.20
N ARG A 48 -6.43 2.96 3.22
CA ARG A 48 -6.74 1.54 3.06
C ARG A 48 -8.03 1.21 3.82
N PRO A 49 -9.19 1.47 3.22
CA PRO A 49 -10.46 1.12 3.83
C PRO A 49 -10.56 -0.41 4.02
N ASN A 50 -11.51 -0.86 4.85
CA ASN A 50 -11.67 -2.28 5.19
C ASN A 50 -11.91 -3.17 3.96
N GLU A 51 -12.51 -2.62 2.92
CA GLU A 51 -12.76 -3.29 1.63
C GLU A 51 -11.46 -3.71 0.93
N CYS A 52 -10.37 -3.03 1.21
CA CYS A 52 -9.04 -3.39 0.71
C CYS A 52 -8.45 -4.66 1.34
N ALA A 53 -8.94 -5.08 2.51
CA ALA A 53 -8.32 -6.16 3.26
C ALA A 53 -8.27 -7.50 2.50
N PRO A 54 -9.31 -7.96 1.80
CA PRO A 54 -9.26 -9.22 1.07
C PRO A 54 -8.21 -9.23 -0.05
N SER A 55 -8.18 -8.20 -0.90
CA SER A 55 -7.28 -8.09 -2.04
C SER A 55 -5.82 -7.91 -1.59
N ILE A 56 -5.56 -7.11 -0.55
CA ILE A 56 -4.25 -6.95 0.09
C ILE A 56 -3.79 -8.28 0.70
N HIS A 57 -4.67 -8.99 1.40
CA HIS A 57 -4.35 -10.31 1.96
C HIS A 57 -4.02 -11.31 0.85
N ARG A 58 -4.79 -11.36 -0.23
CA ARG A 58 -4.53 -12.21 -1.40
C ARG A 58 -3.15 -11.91 -2.00
N TYR A 59 -2.80 -10.65 -2.21
CA TYR A 59 -1.49 -10.23 -2.70
C TYR A 59 -0.35 -10.67 -1.79
N PHE A 60 -0.44 -10.40 -0.47
CA PHE A 60 0.62 -10.73 0.48
C PHE A 60 0.69 -12.23 0.84
N SER A 61 -0.33 -13.01 0.54
CA SER A 61 -0.30 -14.47 0.67
C SER A 61 0.62 -15.14 -0.35
N ILE A 62 0.91 -14.46 -1.47
CA ILE A 62 1.86 -14.91 -2.49
C ILE A 62 3.27 -14.81 -1.92
N LYS A 63 3.85 -15.96 -1.53
CA LYS A 63 5.18 -16.08 -0.93
C LYS A 63 5.89 -17.32 -1.46
N HIS A 64 7.14 -17.14 -1.84
CA HIS A 64 8.05 -18.20 -2.26
C HIS A 64 9.33 -18.18 -1.39
N LYS A 65 10.13 -19.23 -1.46
CA LYS A 65 11.41 -19.32 -0.73
C LYS A 65 12.38 -18.21 -1.14
N LYS A 66 12.42 -17.89 -2.43
CA LYS A 66 13.27 -16.81 -2.96
C LYS A 66 12.45 -15.54 -3.17
N LEU A 67 13.03 -14.41 -2.79
CA LEU A 67 12.38 -13.11 -2.96
C LEU A 67 12.02 -12.84 -4.43
N GLY A 68 12.94 -13.11 -5.37
CA GLY A 68 12.70 -12.89 -6.79
C GLY A 68 11.48 -13.64 -7.33
N ASP A 69 11.27 -14.89 -6.88
CA ASP A 69 10.11 -15.68 -7.28
C ASP A 69 8.82 -15.10 -6.68
N THR A 70 8.88 -14.62 -5.43
CA THR A 70 7.75 -13.92 -4.80
C THR A 70 7.37 -12.66 -5.58
N LEU A 71 8.35 -11.83 -5.95
CA LEU A 71 8.09 -10.57 -6.68
C LEU A 71 7.51 -10.85 -8.06
N ARG A 72 8.03 -11.87 -8.76
CA ARG A 72 7.51 -12.29 -10.06
C ARG A 72 6.06 -12.76 -9.93
N ALA A 73 5.76 -13.68 -9.02
CA ALA A 73 4.40 -14.19 -8.82
C ALA A 73 3.41 -13.11 -8.37
N ARG A 74 3.84 -12.12 -7.59
CA ARG A 74 3.03 -10.94 -7.26
C ARG A 74 2.76 -10.07 -8.46
N ARG A 75 3.75 -9.85 -9.33
CA ARG A 75 3.57 -9.14 -10.59
C ARG A 75 2.61 -9.88 -11.51
N ASP A 76 2.75 -11.21 -11.63
CA ASP A 76 1.86 -12.04 -12.45
C ASP A 76 0.41 -11.96 -11.95
N PHE A 77 0.20 -11.96 -10.64
CA PHE A 77 -1.12 -11.73 -10.03
C PHE A 77 -1.68 -10.35 -10.39
N LEU A 78 -0.92 -9.27 -10.24
CA LEU A 78 -1.38 -7.92 -10.58
C LEU A 78 -1.70 -7.79 -12.09
N ASN A 79 -0.98 -8.50 -12.95
CA ASN A 79 -1.21 -8.58 -14.39
C ASN A 79 -2.50 -9.34 -14.77
N MET A 80 -3.21 -9.94 -13.82
CA MET A 80 -4.56 -10.47 -14.08
C MET A 80 -5.60 -9.36 -14.23
N CYS A 81 -5.32 -8.14 -13.74
CA CYS A 81 -6.19 -7.00 -13.96
C CYS A 81 -6.29 -6.68 -15.46
N PRO A 82 -7.49 -6.63 -16.06
CA PRO A 82 -7.67 -6.32 -17.49
C PRO A 82 -7.04 -4.99 -17.93
N ALA A 83 -6.99 -4.00 -17.03
CA ALA A 83 -6.38 -2.70 -17.28
C ALA A 83 -4.84 -2.70 -17.32
N LYS A 84 -4.19 -3.87 -17.22
CA LYS A 84 -2.72 -4.02 -17.18
C LYS A 84 -1.95 -3.36 -18.33
N ASN A 85 -2.59 -3.19 -19.48
CA ASN A 85 -1.98 -2.61 -20.68
C ASN A 85 -2.31 -1.11 -20.86
N GLU A 86 -3.06 -0.51 -19.92
CA GLU A 86 -3.33 0.93 -19.95
C GLU A 86 -2.04 1.71 -19.74
N GLN A 87 -2.00 2.93 -20.33
CA GLN A 87 -0.80 3.77 -20.25
C GLN A 87 -0.39 4.03 -18.78
N GLY A 88 0.85 3.70 -18.42
CA GLY A 88 1.39 3.86 -17.07
C GLY A 88 1.07 2.70 -16.11
N MET A 89 0.18 1.78 -16.49
CA MET A 89 -0.17 0.63 -15.64
C MET A 89 0.96 -0.39 -15.50
N PRO A 90 1.71 -0.74 -16.56
CA PRO A 90 2.86 -1.65 -16.42
C PRO A 90 3.90 -1.16 -15.42
N GLU A 91 4.24 0.13 -15.46
CA GLU A 91 5.19 0.77 -14.54
C GLU A 91 4.67 0.79 -13.11
N LEU A 92 3.36 1.04 -12.92
CA LEU A 92 2.70 0.99 -11.62
C LEU A 92 2.71 -0.43 -11.04
N ILE A 93 2.37 -1.44 -11.83
CA ILE A 93 2.39 -2.84 -11.44
C ILE A 93 3.80 -3.25 -11.00
N ASP A 94 4.83 -2.86 -11.75
CA ASP A 94 6.22 -3.11 -11.40
C ASP A 94 6.63 -2.40 -10.10
N ALA A 95 6.24 -1.15 -9.93
CA ALA A 95 6.51 -0.37 -8.73
C ALA A 95 5.85 -1.02 -7.49
N ILE A 96 4.58 -1.41 -7.58
CA ILE A 96 3.86 -2.10 -6.51
C ILE A 96 4.50 -3.46 -6.22
N ALA A 97 4.75 -4.29 -7.22
CA ALA A 97 5.31 -5.64 -7.05
C ALA A 97 6.67 -5.60 -6.34
N ASN A 98 7.50 -4.60 -6.63
CA ASN A 98 8.82 -4.43 -6.02
C ASN A 98 8.80 -3.70 -4.68
N GLY A 99 7.87 -2.77 -4.46
CA GLY A 99 7.86 -1.85 -3.32
C GLY A 99 6.91 -2.23 -2.19
N ALA A 100 5.69 -2.69 -2.50
CA ALA A 100 4.68 -2.95 -1.50
C ALA A 100 5.11 -4.00 -0.47
N GLY A 101 5.03 -3.64 0.82
CA GLY A 101 5.49 -4.46 1.96
C GLY A 101 7.02 -4.54 2.09
N ARG A 102 7.78 -3.74 1.34
CA ARG A 102 9.24 -3.66 1.44
C ARG A 102 9.73 -2.24 1.74
N CYS A 103 8.85 -1.26 1.64
CA CYS A 103 9.15 0.16 1.78
C CYS A 103 8.49 0.78 3.02
N ASP A 104 7.97 -0.04 3.95
CA ASP A 104 7.56 0.38 5.29
C ASP A 104 8.78 0.63 6.20
N ALA A 105 8.58 1.34 7.29
CA ALA A 105 9.67 1.71 8.19
C ALA A 105 10.42 0.50 8.75
N LYS A 106 9.72 -0.61 9.05
CA LYS A 106 10.32 -1.83 9.59
C LYS A 106 11.31 -2.44 8.60
N GLU A 107 10.90 -2.60 7.34
CA GLU A 107 11.74 -3.18 6.30
C GLU A 107 12.88 -2.24 5.90
N LEU A 108 12.64 -0.93 5.80
CA LEU A 108 13.69 0.05 5.54
C LEU A 108 14.75 0.03 6.64
N ASN A 109 14.37 0.02 7.92
CA ASN A 109 15.32 -0.09 9.03
C ASN A 109 16.11 -1.39 8.99
N ARG A 110 15.52 -2.49 8.52
CA ARG A 110 16.21 -3.77 8.37
C ARG A 110 17.19 -3.77 7.20
N MET A 111 16.74 -3.30 6.03
CA MET A 111 17.51 -3.37 4.78
C MET A 111 18.60 -2.30 4.68
N MET A 112 18.34 -1.13 5.26
CA MET A 112 19.29 0.01 5.22
C MET A 112 20.26 0.00 6.40
N ARG A 113 20.18 -1.02 7.26
CA ARG A 113 21.05 -1.20 8.40
C ARG A 113 22.45 -1.66 7.96
N TYR A 114 23.49 -1.01 8.50
CA TYR A 114 24.87 -1.38 8.26
C TYR A 114 25.71 -1.27 9.53
N PRO A 115 26.79 -2.08 9.69
CA PRO A 115 27.70 -1.98 10.81
C PRO A 115 28.58 -0.75 10.67
N SER A 116 28.88 -0.09 11.81
CA SER A 116 29.75 1.06 11.88
C SER A 116 30.53 1.00 13.20
N TRP A 117 31.84 1.17 13.13
CA TRP A 117 32.65 1.33 14.33
C TRP A 117 32.50 2.74 14.90
N GLY A 118 32.48 2.87 16.20
CA GLY A 118 32.42 4.18 16.86
C GLY A 118 32.00 4.13 18.32
N LYS A 119 31.85 5.29 18.90
CA LYS A 119 31.50 5.49 20.30
C LYS A 119 30.10 4.96 20.60
N ILE A 120 30.00 4.13 21.63
CA ILE A 120 28.74 3.60 22.19
C ILE A 120 28.64 4.10 23.61
N CYS A 121 27.61 4.86 23.94
CA CYS A 121 27.37 5.41 25.28
C CYS A 121 26.00 4.95 25.81
N GLU A 122 25.92 4.85 27.13
CA GLU A 122 24.64 4.72 27.83
C GLU A 122 23.97 6.09 27.89
N GLN A 123 22.69 6.14 27.52
CA GLN A 123 21.88 7.36 27.63
C GLN A 123 21.13 7.33 28.96
N LYS A 124 21.49 8.24 29.88
CA LYS A 124 20.78 8.41 31.16
C LYS A 124 20.02 9.69 31.20
N THR A 125 18.75 9.60 31.55
CA THR A 125 17.87 10.75 31.69
C THR A 125 17.78 11.17 33.16
N TYR A 126 18.13 12.43 33.41
CA TYR A 126 18.06 13.04 34.72
C TYR A 126 16.97 14.09 34.76
N ARG A 127 16.40 14.30 35.96
CA ARG A 127 15.43 15.37 36.20
C ARG A 127 16.08 16.48 36.98
N ALA A 128 16.11 17.68 36.43
CA ALA A 128 16.61 18.88 37.10
C ALA A 128 15.64 19.37 38.19
N ARG A 129 16.11 20.17 39.11
CA ARG A 129 15.33 20.73 40.22
C ARG A 129 14.12 21.56 39.75
N ASN A 130 14.21 22.15 38.57
CA ASN A 130 13.13 22.92 37.92
C ASN A 130 12.10 22.03 37.18
N GLY A 131 12.20 20.69 37.35
CA GLY A 131 11.29 19.70 36.72
C GLY A 131 11.62 19.34 35.27
N ARG A 132 12.60 19.99 34.62
CA ARG A 132 13.04 19.64 33.25
C ARG A 132 13.87 18.38 33.26
N THR A 133 13.71 17.58 32.24
CA THR A 133 14.51 16.37 31.99
C THR A 133 15.62 16.70 30.98
N TYR A 134 16.80 16.12 31.17
CA TYR A 134 17.91 16.16 30.24
C TYR A 134 18.57 14.80 30.17
N THR A 135 19.13 14.45 29.02
CA THR A 135 19.81 13.19 28.78
C THR A 135 21.30 13.43 28.67
N VAL A 136 22.09 12.59 29.35
CA VAL A 136 23.56 12.64 29.36
C VAL A 136 24.06 11.30 28.82
N GLU A 137 25.13 11.34 28.05
CA GLU A 137 25.85 10.15 27.59
C GLU A 137 26.91 9.78 28.64
N GLU A 138 26.83 8.56 29.19
CA GLU A 138 27.76 8.06 30.18
C GLU A 138 28.33 6.70 29.75
N ASN A 139 29.39 6.23 30.42
CA ASN A 139 29.97 4.89 30.21
C ASN A 139 30.29 4.59 28.73
N CYS A 140 30.85 5.58 28.05
CA CYS A 140 31.16 5.48 26.64
C CYS A 140 32.34 4.54 26.38
N ARG A 141 32.19 3.69 25.37
CA ARG A 141 33.25 2.78 24.90
C ARG A 141 33.26 2.77 23.36
N GLU A 142 34.39 2.45 22.77
CA GLU A 142 34.47 2.17 21.34
C GLU A 142 33.97 0.75 21.04
N GLY A 143 33.22 0.61 19.95
CA GLY A 143 32.67 -0.68 19.58
C GLY A 143 31.88 -0.66 18.29
N MET A 144 31.44 -1.85 17.87
CA MET A 144 30.58 -2.02 16.71
C MET A 144 29.15 -1.61 17.06
N LYS A 145 28.63 -0.64 16.34
CA LYS A 145 27.21 -0.24 16.38
C LYS A 145 26.56 -0.34 15.01
N PHE A 146 25.26 -0.30 14.98
CA PHE A 146 24.51 -0.31 13.70
C PHE A 146 23.90 1.06 13.46
N LYS A 147 24.00 1.47 12.21
CA LYS A 147 23.35 2.70 11.70
C LYS A 147 22.36 2.32 10.61
N VAL A 148 21.44 3.22 10.32
CA VAL A 148 20.46 3.07 9.25
C VAL A 148 20.63 4.25 8.31
N ARG A 149 20.79 3.96 7.00
CA ARG A 149 20.95 5.00 5.98
C ARG A 149 19.64 5.77 5.77
N PRO A 150 19.69 7.09 5.54
CA PRO A 150 18.52 7.91 5.25
C PRO A 150 18.00 7.76 3.82
N ASP A 151 18.82 7.26 2.88
CA ASP A 151 18.46 7.14 1.49
C ASP A 151 17.57 5.93 1.23
N LYS A 152 16.41 6.15 0.61
CA LYS A 152 15.54 5.05 0.18
C LYS A 152 16.19 4.24 -0.94
N PRO A 153 16.05 2.90 -0.94
CA PRO A 153 16.40 2.08 -2.10
C PRO A 153 15.65 2.51 -3.36
N GLN A 154 16.25 2.30 -4.54
CA GLN A 154 15.64 2.74 -5.81
C GLN A 154 14.24 2.16 -6.02
N TYR A 155 14.00 0.89 -5.66
CA TYR A 155 12.68 0.29 -5.80
C TYR A 155 11.61 0.94 -4.88
N CYS A 156 12.03 1.52 -3.75
CA CYS A 156 11.11 2.29 -2.90
C CYS A 156 10.87 3.70 -3.46
N LYS A 157 11.87 4.32 -4.07
CA LYS A 157 11.68 5.58 -4.78
C LYS A 157 10.69 5.38 -5.93
N SER A 158 10.90 4.37 -6.77
CA SER A 158 9.98 4.04 -7.87
C SER A 158 8.55 3.80 -7.40
N TYR A 159 8.36 3.16 -6.24
CA TYR A 159 7.03 2.89 -5.69
C TYR A 159 6.39 4.13 -5.04
N HIS A 160 7.17 4.89 -4.24
CA HIS A 160 6.66 6.04 -3.51
C HIS A 160 6.42 7.25 -4.41
N ASP A 161 7.28 7.44 -5.42
CA ASP A 161 7.29 8.63 -6.26
C ASP A 161 6.58 8.39 -7.61
N HIS A 162 5.92 7.22 -7.78
CA HIS A 162 5.13 6.93 -8.97
C HIS A 162 3.94 7.88 -9.07
N GLY A 163 3.67 8.45 -10.27
CA GLY A 163 2.62 9.46 -10.45
C GLY A 163 1.20 9.01 -10.09
N TRP A 164 0.98 7.70 -9.98
CA TRP A 164 -0.32 7.12 -9.61
C TRP A 164 -0.35 6.54 -8.19
N THR A 165 0.66 6.81 -7.37
CA THR A 165 0.67 6.44 -5.96
C THR A 165 0.63 7.68 -5.07
N ASN A 166 0.06 7.56 -3.88
CA ASN A 166 0.11 8.58 -2.84
C ASN A 166 0.68 8.02 -1.51
N VAL A 167 1.63 7.08 -1.64
CA VAL A 167 2.24 6.37 -0.50
C VAL A 167 3.57 6.99 -0.04
N SER A 168 4.06 8.06 -0.68
CA SER A 168 5.35 8.70 -0.40
C SER A 168 5.49 9.16 1.05
N ASP A 169 4.40 9.68 1.61
CA ASP A 169 4.37 10.25 2.96
C ASP A 169 4.11 9.21 4.07
N SER A 170 3.98 7.93 3.69
CA SER A 170 3.72 6.85 4.66
C SER A 170 4.92 6.56 5.56
N VAL A 171 6.14 6.94 5.16
CA VAL A 171 7.36 6.75 5.93
C VAL A 171 8.26 7.97 5.85
N ARG A 172 8.93 8.28 6.95
CA ARG A 172 9.95 9.33 6.99
C ARG A 172 11.16 8.89 7.81
N TYR A 173 12.31 9.45 7.49
CA TYR A 173 13.51 9.30 8.31
C TYR A 173 13.51 10.34 9.43
N VAL A 174 13.82 9.93 10.64
CA VAL A 174 13.90 10.79 11.82
C VAL A 174 15.23 10.63 12.53
N GLY A 175 15.77 11.74 13.07
CA GLY A 175 17.07 11.78 13.68
C GLY A 175 18.21 11.85 12.66
N GLU A 176 19.44 11.81 13.18
CA GLU A 176 20.67 11.84 12.39
C GLU A 176 21.24 10.44 12.25
N GLU A 177 21.78 10.11 11.08
CA GLU A 177 22.34 8.79 10.76
C GLU A 177 23.37 8.33 11.81
N ASN A 178 24.19 9.28 12.29
CA ASN A 178 25.22 9.00 13.28
C ASN A 178 24.69 8.91 14.72
N ASN A 179 23.46 9.37 14.96
CA ASN A 179 22.85 9.52 16.28
C ASN A 179 21.47 8.88 16.35
N GLY A 180 21.39 7.57 16.02
CA GLY A 180 20.17 6.80 16.16
C GLY A 180 19.07 7.10 15.16
N GLY A 181 19.41 7.68 14.01
CA GLY A 181 18.50 7.94 12.91
C GLY A 181 17.84 6.64 12.40
N ARG A 182 16.55 6.74 12.07
CA ARG A 182 15.74 5.60 11.64
C ARG A 182 14.54 6.02 10.84
N TRP A 183 14.00 5.09 10.09
CA TRP A 183 12.71 5.21 9.43
C TRP A 183 11.56 5.00 10.41
N VAL A 184 10.51 5.77 10.29
CA VAL A 184 9.25 5.64 11.06
C VAL A 184 8.06 5.73 10.14
N ASP A 185 7.03 4.95 10.45
CA ASP A 185 5.75 5.06 9.75
C ASP A 185 5.05 6.35 10.22
N VAL A 186 4.53 7.11 9.26
CA VAL A 186 3.73 8.31 9.50
C VAL A 186 2.29 7.84 9.59
N ARG A 187 1.71 7.88 10.78
CA ARG A 187 0.28 7.64 10.97
C ARG A 187 -0.48 8.82 10.39
N GLN A 188 -1.40 8.51 9.51
CA GLN A 188 -2.44 9.44 9.07
C GLN A 188 -3.60 9.45 10.07
#